data_32808e900dd4642b549c70b89571c99b
#
_entry.id   32808e900dd4642b549c70b89571c99b
#
_cell.length_a   1.000
_cell.length_b   1.000
_cell.length_c   1.000
_cell.angle_alpha   90.00
_cell.angle_beta   90.00
_cell.angle_gamma   90.00
#
_symmetry.space_group_name_H-M   'P 1'
#
loop_
_entity.id
_entity.type
_entity.pdbx_description
1 polymer ?
#
loop_
_entity_poly.entity_id
_entity_poly.type
_entity_poly.pdbx_seq_one_letter_code
_entity_poly.pdbx_strand_id
1 'polypeptide(L)'
;MSFEEFQESLARDPAPPAGLSLALQALWHAASRRNGDGWTRAHQCAQDDPGPYGSWVHAHLHRQEGDLENAGYWYARAGRKVPAAAVTLEEEWEQIARELLAR
;
A
#
# COMPACT_ATOMS: atom_id res chain seq x y z
N MET A 1 -12.15 10.78 -3.99
CA MET A 1 -12.08 10.44 -2.55
C MET A 1 -10.88 11.14 -1.92
N SER A 2 -11.06 11.72 -0.76
CA SER A 2 -9.97 12.36 -0.02
C SER A 2 -9.18 11.31 0.77
N PHE A 3 -7.98 11.68 1.22
CA PHE A 3 -7.22 10.81 2.11
C PHE A 3 -8.00 10.53 3.40
N GLU A 4 -8.66 11.55 3.97
CA GLU A 4 -9.44 11.40 5.19
C GLU A 4 -10.58 10.40 5.01
N GLU A 5 -11.28 10.47 3.89
CA GLU A 5 -12.34 9.51 3.58
C GLU A 5 -11.80 8.10 3.43
N PHE A 6 -10.64 7.97 2.75
CA PHE A 6 -9.96 6.69 2.58
C PHE A 6 -9.57 6.10 3.94
N GLN A 7 -8.98 6.92 4.81
CA GLN A 7 -8.56 6.50 6.14
C GLN A 7 -9.75 6.09 7.01
N GLU A 8 -10.84 6.88 6.98
CA GLU A 8 -12.04 6.58 7.75
C GLU A 8 -12.68 5.26 7.32
N SER A 9 -12.61 4.94 6.04
CA SER A 9 -13.20 3.70 5.53
C SER A 9 -12.57 2.45 6.16
N LEU A 10 -11.31 2.53 6.61
CA LEU A 10 -10.64 1.41 7.29
C LEU A 10 -11.36 1.01 8.58
N ALA A 11 -11.92 1.97 9.31
CA ALA A 11 -12.63 1.68 10.55
C ALA A 11 -14.11 1.35 10.31
N ARG A 12 -14.69 1.91 9.23
CA ARG A 12 -16.13 1.82 8.97
C ARG A 12 -16.51 0.62 8.11
N ASP A 13 -15.73 0.35 7.06
CA ASP A 13 -16.14 -0.58 6.01
C ASP A 13 -15.46 -1.95 6.17
N PRO A 14 -16.16 -3.05 5.81
CA PRO A 14 -15.57 -4.40 5.86
C PRO A 14 -14.67 -4.72 4.69
N ALA A 15 -14.68 -3.88 3.64
CA ALA A 15 -13.93 -4.08 2.41
C ALA A 15 -13.55 -2.72 1.84
N PRO A 16 -12.58 -2.65 0.91
CA PRO A 16 -12.19 -1.39 0.30
C PRO A 16 -13.38 -0.72 -0.39
N PRO A 17 -13.47 0.61 -0.34
CA PRO A 17 -14.49 1.32 -1.11
C PRO A 17 -14.47 0.95 -2.59
N ALA A 18 -15.65 0.97 -3.22
CA ALA A 18 -15.78 0.62 -4.63
C ALA A 18 -15.04 1.63 -5.51
N GLY A 19 -14.54 1.17 -6.66
CA GLY A 19 -13.94 2.02 -7.67
C GLY A 19 -12.46 2.33 -7.46
N LEU A 20 -11.84 1.78 -6.42
CA LEU A 20 -10.41 1.99 -6.20
C LEU A 20 -9.55 1.15 -7.13
N SER A 21 -8.38 1.70 -7.51
CA SER A 21 -7.38 0.93 -8.26
C SER A 21 -6.87 -0.25 -7.44
N LEU A 22 -6.25 -1.23 -8.11
CA LEU A 22 -5.65 -2.36 -7.41
C LEU A 22 -4.59 -1.90 -6.41
N ALA A 23 -3.79 -0.90 -6.77
CA ALA A 23 -2.79 -0.36 -5.86
C ALA A 23 -3.41 0.22 -4.59
N LEU A 24 -4.50 0.97 -4.72
CA LEU A 24 -5.21 1.53 -3.56
C LEU A 24 -5.90 0.43 -2.75
N GLN A 25 -6.47 -0.58 -3.41
CA GLN A 25 -7.03 -1.73 -2.69
C GLN A 25 -5.95 -2.44 -1.87
N ALA A 26 -4.77 -2.64 -2.46
CA ALA A 26 -3.64 -3.24 -1.75
C ALA A 26 -3.26 -2.42 -0.52
N LEU A 27 -3.18 -1.10 -0.69
CA LEU A 27 -2.82 -0.21 0.41
C LEU A 27 -3.87 -0.24 1.52
N TRP A 28 -5.14 -0.33 1.15
CA TRP A 28 -6.24 -0.44 2.11
C TRP A 28 -6.10 -1.72 2.93
N HIS A 29 -5.90 -2.88 2.27
CA HIS A 29 -5.74 -4.15 2.97
C HIS A 29 -4.50 -4.16 3.86
N ALA A 30 -3.42 -3.49 3.45
CA ALA A 30 -2.20 -3.43 4.24
C ALA A 30 -2.42 -2.79 5.61
N ALA A 31 -3.36 -1.86 5.71
CA ALA A 31 -3.68 -1.16 6.95
C ALA A 31 -4.89 -1.74 7.68
N SER A 32 -5.65 -2.61 7.04
CA SER A 32 -6.86 -3.19 7.64
C SER A 32 -6.50 -4.18 8.73
N ARG A 33 -7.19 -4.07 9.85
CA ARG A 33 -6.98 -4.97 11.00
C ARG A 33 -8.17 -5.86 11.30
N ARG A 34 -9.14 -5.87 10.40
CA ARG A 34 -10.36 -6.64 10.61
C ARG A 34 -10.15 -8.15 10.53
N ASN A 35 -9.24 -8.57 9.63
CA ASN A 35 -8.93 -9.98 9.40
C ASN A 35 -7.44 -10.20 9.60
N GLY A 36 -7.03 -11.43 9.91
CA GLY A 36 -5.63 -11.75 10.06
C GLY A 36 -4.88 -11.88 8.74
N ASP A 37 -5.56 -11.75 7.59
CA ASP A 37 -4.99 -11.97 6.27
C ASP A 37 -4.81 -10.68 5.45
N GLY A 38 -4.85 -9.51 6.11
CA GLY A 38 -4.73 -8.23 5.41
C GLY A 38 -3.48 -8.12 4.56
N TRP A 39 -2.32 -8.53 5.08
CA TRP A 39 -1.07 -8.50 4.32
C TRP A 39 -1.15 -9.39 3.08
N THR A 40 -1.69 -10.60 3.22
CA THR A 40 -1.82 -11.54 2.10
C THR A 40 -2.72 -10.99 1.00
N ARG A 41 -3.85 -10.40 1.39
CA ARG A 41 -4.76 -9.77 0.43
C ARG A 41 -4.12 -8.56 -0.26
N ALA A 42 -3.41 -7.75 0.52
CA ALA A 42 -2.69 -6.59 -0.02
C ALA A 42 -1.65 -7.05 -1.03
N HIS A 43 -0.87 -8.06 -0.70
CA HIS A 43 0.16 -8.59 -1.58
C HIS A 43 -0.45 -9.12 -2.89
N GLN A 44 -1.58 -9.82 -2.81
CA GLN A 44 -2.26 -10.31 -3.99
C GLN A 44 -2.72 -9.17 -4.91
N CYS A 45 -3.32 -8.14 -4.35
CA CYS A 45 -3.75 -6.97 -5.13
C CYS A 45 -2.57 -6.27 -5.79
N ALA A 46 -1.48 -6.08 -5.05
CA ALA A 46 -0.29 -5.42 -5.57
C ALA A 46 0.35 -6.26 -6.69
N GLN A 47 0.36 -7.57 -6.50
CA GLN A 47 0.92 -8.51 -7.47
C GLN A 47 0.11 -8.50 -8.78
N ASP A 48 -1.19 -8.31 -8.69
CA ASP A 48 -2.08 -8.26 -9.85
C ASP A 48 -1.99 -6.93 -10.62
N ASP A 49 -1.33 -5.93 -10.06
CA ASP A 49 -1.12 -4.63 -10.70
C ASP A 49 0.28 -4.56 -11.28
N PRO A 50 0.44 -4.69 -12.62
CA PRO A 50 1.77 -4.70 -13.23
C PRO A 50 2.42 -3.32 -13.34
N GLY A 51 1.70 -2.25 -13.00
CA GLY A 51 2.20 -0.90 -13.15
C GLY A 51 3.11 -0.44 -12.01
N PRO A 52 3.67 0.78 -12.13
CA PRO A 52 4.59 1.29 -11.12
C PRO A 52 3.93 1.53 -9.76
N TYR A 53 2.63 1.85 -9.72
CA TYR A 53 1.96 2.03 -8.44
C TYR A 53 1.77 0.71 -7.70
N GLY A 54 1.42 -0.36 -8.42
CA GLY A 54 1.36 -1.69 -7.83
C GLY A 54 2.72 -2.11 -7.28
N SER A 55 3.78 -1.86 -8.03
CA SER A 55 5.15 -2.16 -7.59
C SER A 55 5.53 -1.35 -6.35
N TRP A 56 5.11 -0.09 -6.26
CA TRP A 56 5.38 0.76 -5.11
C TRP A 56 4.73 0.22 -3.84
N VAL A 57 3.44 -0.14 -3.92
CA VAL A 57 2.74 -0.74 -2.78
C VAL A 57 3.36 -2.09 -2.43
N HIS A 58 3.74 -2.87 -3.43
CA HIS A 58 4.42 -4.16 -3.25
C HIS A 58 5.70 -3.98 -2.42
N ALA A 59 6.50 -2.95 -2.76
CA ALA A 59 7.71 -2.62 -2.01
C ALA A 59 7.41 -2.29 -0.54
N HIS A 60 6.37 -1.49 -0.32
CA HIS A 60 5.93 -1.13 1.04
C HIS A 60 5.56 -2.38 1.84
N LEU A 61 4.87 -3.33 1.22
CA LEU A 61 4.48 -4.56 1.89
C LEU A 61 5.68 -5.39 2.34
N HIS A 62 6.70 -5.51 1.50
CA HIS A 62 7.92 -6.24 1.88
C HIS A 62 8.70 -5.50 2.96
N ARG A 63 8.70 -4.15 2.92
CA ARG A 63 9.28 -3.35 3.99
C ARG A 63 8.53 -3.61 5.31
N GLN A 64 7.21 -3.69 5.25
CA GLN A 64 6.35 -3.93 6.41
C GLN A 64 6.67 -5.28 7.07
N GLU A 65 6.98 -6.30 6.28
CA GLU A 65 7.34 -7.62 6.83
C GLU A 65 8.82 -7.74 7.19
N GLY A 66 9.61 -6.71 6.94
CA GLY A 66 11.04 -6.70 7.27
C GLY A 66 11.96 -7.31 6.22
N ASP A 67 11.44 -7.63 5.04
CA ASP A 67 12.23 -8.16 3.93
C ASP A 67 12.77 -7.01 3.08
N LEU A 68 13.82 -6.37 3.57
CA LEU A 68 14.34 -5.15 2.97
C LEU A 68 14.98 -5.38 1.60
N GLU A 69 15.56 -6.55 1.38
CA GLU A 69 16.15 -6.89 0.09
C GLU A 69 15.08 -6.97 -1.00
N ASN A 70 14.00 -7.68 -0.72
CA ASN A 70 12.88 -7.80 -1.65
C ASN A 70 12.18 -6.46 -1.84
N ALA A 71 12.04 -5.68 -0.76
CA ALA A 71 11.49 -4.33 -0.86
C ALA A 71 12.30 -3.48 -1.84
N GLY A 72 13.64 -3.53 -1.73
CA GLY A 72 14.54 -2.78 -2.62
C GLY A 72 14.31 -3.11 -4.10
N TYR A 73 14.12 -4.37 -4.39
CA TYR A 73 13.80 -4.81 -5.75
C TYR A 73 12.54 -4.13 -6.29
N TRP A 74 11.48 -4.10 -5.47
CA TRP A 74 10.20 -3.53 -5.90
C TRP A 74 10.22 -1.99 -5.93
N TYR A 75 10.98 -1.33 -5.04
CA TYR A 75 11.20 0.12 -5.14
C TYR A 75 11.86 0.47 -6.48
N ALA A 76 12.86 -0.30 -6.88
CA ALA A 76 13.53 -0.08 -8.16
C ALA A 76 12.56 -0.23 -9.32
N ARG A 77 11.71 -1.25 -9.30
CA ARG A 77 10.71 -1.45 -10.34
C ARG A 77 9.68 -0.33 -10.38
N ALA A 78 9.38 0.25 -9.22
CA ALA A 78 8.44 1.35 -9.15
C ALA A 78 9.05 2.68 -9.57
N GLY A 79 10.37 2.75 -9.74
CA GLY A 79 11.06 4.00 -10.00
C GLY A 79 11.09 4.91 -8.78
N ARG A 80 11.09 4.32 -7.58
CA ARG A 80 11.07 5.05 -6.32
C ARG A 80 12.31 4.74 -5.50
N LYS A 81 12.74 5.72 -4.70
CA LYS A 81 13.85 5.51 -3.77
C LYS A 81 13.37 4.75 -2.55
N VAL A 82 14.26 3.92 -2.01
CA VAL A 82 14.02 3.28 -0.71
C VAL A 82 13.92 4.39 0.34
N PRO A 83 12.87 4.40 1.19
CA PRO A 83 12.75 5.44 2.21
C PRO A 83 13.92 5.41 3.20
N ALA A 84 14.26 6.56 3.74
CA ALA A 84 15.24 6.63 4.82
C ALA A 84 14.71 5.85 6.03
N ALA A 85 15.64 5.30 6.84
CA ALA A 85 15.27 4.47 7.98
C ALA A 85 14.35 5.20 8.98
N ALA A 86 14.47 6.53 9.07
CA ALA A 86 13.66 7.32 9.99
C ALA A 86 12.20 7.48 9.53
N VAL A 87 11.90 7.21 8.26
CA VAL A 87 10.52 7.28 7.76
C VAL A 87 9.76 6.06 8.27
N THR A 88 8.68 6.30 9.02
CA THR A 88 7.88 5.20 9.56
C THR A 88 7.04 4.53 8.47
N LEU A 89 6.59 3.31 8.73
CA LEU A 89 5.68 2.62 7.84
C LEU A 89 4.39 3.41 7.63
N GLU A 90 3.88 4.02 8.70
CA GLU A 90 2.66 4.83 8.63
C GLU A 90 2.85 6.07 7.78
N GLU A 91 4.00 6.74 7.92
CA GLU A 91 4.31 7.91 7.11
C GLU A 91 4.41 7.54 5.62
N GLU A 92 5.05 6.43 5.31
CA GLU A 92 5.14 5.97 3.93
C GLU A 92 3.77 5.58 3.40
N TRP A 93 2.97 4.86 4.19
CA TRP A 93 1.62 4.47 3.80
C TRP A 93 0.78 5.69 3.43
N GLU A 94 0.84 6.73 4.25
CA GLU A 94 0.11 7.98 3.97
C GLU A 94 0.62 8.67 2.71
N GLN A 95 1.94 8.70 2.53
CA GLN A 95 2.55 9.30 1.34
C GLN A 95 2.05 8.61 0.06
N ILE A 96 2.05 7.28 0.06
CA ILE A 96 1.58 6.51 -1.08
C ILE A 96 0.09 6.78 -1.33
N ALA A 97 -0.72 6.70 -0.26
CA ALA A 97 -2.15 6.91 -0.36
C ALA A 97 -2.49 8.28 -0.95
N ARG A 98 -1.85 9.33 -0.45
CA ARG A 98 -2.11 10.68 -0.93
C ARG A 98 -1.74 10.85 -2.40
N GLU A 99 -0.63 10.28 -2.81
CA GLU A 99 -0.22 10.38 -4.22
C GLU A 99 -1.19 9.62 -5.13
N LEU A 100 -1.57 8.39 -4.76
CA LEU A 100 -2.47 7.59 -5.57
C LEU A 100 -3.89 8.19 -5.62
N LEU A 101 -4.36 8.76 -4.52
CA LEU A 101 -5.69 9.39 -4.48
C LEU A 101 -5.74 10.70 -5.26
N ALA A 102 -4.62 11.34 -5.49
CA ALA A 102 -4.54 12.57 -6.27
C ALA A 102 -4.62 12.33 -7.79
N ARG A 103 -4.64 11.10 -8.23
CA ARG A 103 -4.62 10.73 -9.65
C ARG A 103 -5.99 10.64 -10.27
#